data_284f3f5029974f7c5ad4da04c84f9dc1
#
_entry.id   284f3f5029974f7c5ad4da04c84f9dc1
#
_cell.length_a   1.000
_cell.length_b   1.000
_cell.length_c   1.000
_cell.angle_alpha   90.00
_cell.angle_beta   90.00
_cell.angle_gamma   90.00
#
_symmetry.space_group_name_H-M   'P 1'
#
loop_
_entity.id
_entity.type
_entity.pdbx_description
1 polymer ?
#
loop_
_entity_poly.entity_id
_entity_poly.type
_entity_poly.pdbx_seq_one_letter_code
_entity_poly.pdbx_strand_id
1 'polypeptide(L)'
;SLELYNQLGCRVPDVVYVPTGDGVIFSGACKGFADLVKAGCTDRMPVMVAVQAEGSNALARSWREAREIILPRTSTIADSLSVCKPASGHMALDYLRRTRGRAVEVSDAEITAAQAELAREAGVFVEPSSAAAWAGFMKDRHQVDPGSRVVVLLTGTGFKDIGAAEKLVTLPTACDASLEAAARLLADVYGLRTRT
;
A
#
# COMPACT_ATOMS: atom_id res chain seq x y z
N SER A 1 -12.72 -3.67 7.46
CA SER A 1 -13.44 -2.52 8.03
C SER A 1 -14.05 -2.81 9.39
N LEU A 2 -14.72 -3.95 9.61
CA LEU A 2 -15.28 -4.31 10.92
C LEU A 2 -14.19 -4.43 11.99
N GLU A 3 -13.09 -5.09 11.67
CA GLU A 3 -11.93 -5.21 12.55
C GLU A 3 -11.29 -3.84 12.83
N LEU A 4 -11.08 -3.01 11.80
CA LEU A 4 -10.58 -1.64 11.97
C LEU A 4 -11.47 -0.82 12.91
N TYR A 5 -12.78 -0.87 12.69
CA TYR A 5 -13.75 -0.19 13.55
C TYR A 5 -13.60 -0.62 15.02
N ASN A 6 -13.54 -1.94 15.26
CA ASN A 6 -13.39 -2.48 16.61
C ASN A 6 -12.06 -2.07 17.26
N GLN A 7 -10.93 -2.23 16.54
CA GLN A 7 -9.59 -1.91 17.04
C GLN A 7 -9.39 -0.40 17.28
N LEU A 8 -10.11 0.45 16.56
CA LEU A 8 -10.11 1.90 16.74
C LEU A 8 -11.09 2.37 17.84
N GLY A 9 -11.56 1.46 18.71
CA GLY A 9 -12.48 1.79 19.80
C GLY A 9 -13.86 2.21 19.30
N CYS A 10 -14.41 1.47 18.35
CA CYS A 10 -15.70 1.71 17.70
C CYS A 10 -15.77 3.09 17.01
N ARG A 11 -14.67 3.49 16.37
CA ARG A 11 -14.57 4.75 15.63
C ARG A 11 -14.17 4.48 14.18
N VAL A 12 -14.85 5.18 13.27
CA VAL A 12 -14.48 5.18 11.85
C VAL A 12 -13.27 6.11 11.65
N PRO A 13 -12.22 5.69 10.93
CA PRO A 13 -11.11 6.58 10.55
C PRO A 13 -11.62 7.69 9.62
N ASP A 14 -10.83 8.74 9.44
CA ASP A 14 -11.18 9.84 8.56
C ASP A 14 -10.86 9.50 7.10
N VAL A 15 -9.72 8.87 6.87
CA VAL A 15 -9.26 8.48 5.52
C VAL A 15 -8.68 7.08 5.55
N VAL A 16 -8.94 6.28 4.51
CA VAL A 16 -8.36 4.94 4.32
C VAL A 16 -7.73 4.82 2.93
N TYR A 17 -6.43 4.54 2.89
CA TYR A 17 -5.69 4.25 1.65
C TYR A 17 -5.64 2.75 1.41
N VAL A 18 -6.08 2.33 0.22
CA VAL A 18 -6.20 0.91 -0.13
C VAL A 18 -5.47 0.65 -1.45
N PRO A 19 -4.48 -0.27 -1.48
CA PRO A 19 -3.84 -0.67 -2.73
C PRO A 19 -4.87 -1.44 -3.57
N THR A 20 -5.06 -1.02 -4.82
CA THR A 20 -6.23 -1.41 -5.62
C THR A 20 -5.81 -1.95 -6.97
N GLY A 21 -5.86 -3.26 -7.17
CA GLY A 21 -5.74 -3.94 -8.45
C GLY A 21 -7.10 -4.08 -9.11
N ASP A 22 -7.77 -5.21 -8.87
CA ASP A 22 -9.08 -5.53 -9.44
C ASP A 22 -10.28 -4.87 -8.72
N GLY A 23 -10.04 -4.16 -7.61
CA GLY A 23 -11.05 -3.43 -6.86
C GLY A 23 -11.79 -4.25 -5.80
N VAL A 24 -11.52 -5.55 -5.64
CA VAL A 24 -12.24 -6.43 -4.68
C VAL A 24 -11.97 -6.01 -3.24
N ILE A 25 -10.70 -5.87 -2.84
CA ILE A 25 -10.34 -5.46 -1.47
C ILE A 25 -10.89 -4.06 -1.17
N PHE A 26 -10.73 -3.12 -2.11
CA PHE A 26 -11.24 -1.76 -1.97
C PHE A 26 -12.76 -1.75 -1.77
N SER A 27 -13.50 -2.41 -2.65
CA SER A 27 -14.96 -2.49 -2.58
C SER A 27 -15.45 -3.22 -1.34
N GLY A 28 -14.75 -4.29 -0.93
CA GLY A 28 -15.05 -5.03 0.29
C GLY A 28 -14.87 -4.18 1.56
N ALA A 29 -13.79 -3.39 1.62
CA ALA A 29 -13.57 -2.45 2.72
C ALA A 29 -14.66 -1.36 2.76
N CYS A 30 -15.01 -0.78 1.61
CA CYS A 30 -16.09 0.20 1.50
C CYS A 30 -17.43 -0.40 1.94
N LYS A 31 -17.74 -1.62 1.46
CA LYS A 31 -18.96 -2.33 1.85
C LYS A 31 -19.06 -2.52 3.36
N GLY A 32 -17.99 -2.95 4.02
CA GLY A 32 -18.00 -3.14 5.46
C GLY A 32 -18.26 -1.84 6.24
N PHE A 33 -17.72 -0.69 5.81
CA PHE A 33 -18.06 0.60 6.41
C PHE A 33 -19.52 1.01 6.10
N ALA A 34 -20.02 0.73 4.91
CA ALA A 34 -21.43 0.95 4.57
C ALA A 34 -22.37 0.07 5.41
N ASP A 35 -21.98 -1.17 5.70
CA ASP A 35 -22.74 -2.07 6.59
C ASP A 35 -22.77 -1.55 8.03
N LEU A 36 -21.67 -0.96 8.55
CA LEU A 36 -21.65 -0.30 9.86
C LEU A 36 -22.60 0.89 9.92
N VAL A 37 -22.67 1.71 8.87
CA VAL A 37 -23.64 2.81 8.77
C VAL A 37 -25.07 2.27 8.76
N LYS A 38 -25.35 1.26 7.93
CA LYS A 38 -26.66 0.62 7.83
C LYS A 38 -27.11 -0.02 9.15
N ALA A 39 -26.17 -0.56 9.91
CA ALA A 39 -26.43 -1.15 11.24
C ALA A 39 -26.60 -0.09 12.35
N GLY A 40 -26.44 1.19 12.06
CA GLY A 40 -26.52 2.27 13.05
C GLY A 40 -25.32 2.34 14.00
N CYS A 41 -24.23 1.62 13.68
CA CYS A 41 -23.00 1.66 14.49
C CYS A 41 -22.23 2.97 14.32
N THR A 42 -22.41 3.66 13.20
CA THR A 42 -21.80 4.96 12.88
C THR A 42 -22.71 5.74 11.92
N ASP A 43 -22.54 7.04 11.85
CA ASP A 43 -23.30 7.94 10.96
C ASP A 43 -22.54 8.29 9.68
N ARG A 44 -21.27 7.87 9.56
CA ARG A 44 -20.39 8.23 8.44
C ARG A 44 -19.55 7.08 7.92
N MET A 45 -19.12 7.21 6.67
CA MET A 45 -18.03 6.42 6.08
C MET A 45 -16.73 7.23 6.06
N PRO A 46 -15.56 6.57 6.06
CA PRO A 46 -14.29 7.27 5.80
C PRO A 46 -14.22 7.75 4.35
N VAL A 47 -13.36 8.73 4.08
CA VAL A 47 -12.89 9.00 2.73
C VAL A 47 -12.04 7.81 2.28
N MET A 48 -12.44 7.17 1.18
CA MET A 48 -11.73 6.00 0.66
C MET A 48 -10.82 6.40 -0.51
N VAL A 49 -9.54 6.06 -0.41
CA VAL A 49 -8.55 6.37 -1.44
C VAL A 49 -8.07 5.07 -2.09
N ALA A 50 -8.36 4.93 -3.39
CA ALA A 50 -7.86 3.82 -4.19
C ALA A 50 -6.46 4.17 -4.72
N VAL A 51 -5.45 3.36 -4.37
CA VAL A 51 -4.09 3.57 -4.86
C VAL A 51 -3.76 2.53 -5.91
N GLN A 52 -3.34 2.99 -7.09
CA GLN A 52 -2.93 2.15 -8.21
C GLN A 52 -1.51 2.47 -8.66
N ALA A 53 -0.82 1.48 -9.23
CA ALA A 53 0.43 1.73 -9.93
C ALA A 53 0.14 2.46 -11.26
N GLU A 54 0.98 3.41 -11.66
CA GLU A 54 0.85 4.15 -12.93
C GLU A 54 0.80 3.19 -14.13
N GLY A 55 1.56 2.11 -14.09
CA GLY A 55 1.54 1.06 -15.12
C GLY A 55 0.33 0.12 -15.07
N SER A 56 -0.57 0.27 -14.09
CA SER A 56 -1.81 -0.52 -13.94
C SER A 56 -2.93 0.33 -13.31
N ASN A 57 -3.32 1.40 -13.98
CA ASN A 57 -4.17 2.48 -13.48
C ASN A 57 -5.59 2.51 -14.06
N ALA A 58 -6.16 1.36 -14.44
CA ALA A 58 -7.46 1.29 -15.11
C ALA A 58 -8.57 2.05 -14.36
N LEU A 59 -8.64 1.91 -13.04
CA LEU A 59 -9.64 2.57 -12.20
C LEU A 59 -9.38 4.08 -12.09
N ALA A 60 -8.14 4.48 -11.81
CA ALA A 60 -7.75 5.88 -11.65
C ALA A 60 -7.95 6.66 -12.96
N ARG A 61 -7.59 6.04 -14.08
CA ARG A 61 -7.83 6.61 -15.40
C ARG A 61 -9.32 6.75 -15.70
N SER A 62 -10.13 5.74 -15.41
CA SER A 62 -11.58 5.81 -15.58
C SER A 62 -12.22 6.87 -14.68
N TRP A 63 -11.71 7.00 -13.44
CA TRP A 63 -12.15 8.03 -12.49
C TRP A 63 -11.91 9.45 -13.02
N ARG A 64 -10.74 9.70 -13.60
CA ARG A 64 -10.34 11.01 -14.12
C ARG A 64 -10.98 11.36 -15.46
N GLU A 65 -11.04 10.38 -16.37
CA GLU A 65 -11.34 10.61 -17.79
C GLU A 65 -12.73 10.10 -18.20
N ALA A 66 -13.50 9.51 -17.30
CA ALA A 66 -14.80 8.87 -17.57
C ALA A 66 -14.74 7.80 -18.69
N ARG A 67 -13.59 7.12 -18.84
CA ARG A 67 -13.37 6.06 -19.82
C ARG A 67 -13.71 4.68 -19.29
N GLU A 68 -13.72 3.69 -20.17
CA GLU A 68 -13.82 2.28 -19.78
C GLU A 68 -12.72 1.87 -18.81
N ILE A 69 -13.05 0.98 -17.87
CA ILE A 69 -12.13 0.46 -16.87
C ILE A 69 -11.35 -0.72 -17.47
N ILE A 70 -10.63 -0.48 -18.56
CA ILE A 70 -9.85 -1.49 -19.27
C ILE A 70 -8.52 -0.87 -19.72
N LEU A 71 -7.44 -1.62 -19.55
CA LEU A 71 -6.13 -1.33 -20.10
C LEU A 71 -5.76 -2.42 -21.12
N PRO A 72 -5.06 -2.08 -22.22
CA PRO A 72 -4.59 -3.07 -23.18
C PRO A 72 -3.49 -3.96 -22.60
N ARG A 73 -2.71 -3.44 -21.67
CA ARG A 73 -1.64 -4.14 -20.96
C ARG A 73 -1.34 -3.42 -19.65
N THR A 74 -0.65 -4.13 -18.76
CA THR A 74 -0.10 -3.57 -17.52
C THR A 74 1.41 -3.75 -17.49
N SER A 75 2.11 -2.88 -16.76
CA SER A 75 3.55 -2.98 -16.53
C SER A 75 3.88 -2.30 -15.20
N THR A 76 4.11 -3.07 -14.16
CA THR A 76 4.49 -2.57 -12.82
C THR A 76 5.19 -3.67 -12.03
N ILE A 77 6.04 -3.27 -11.09
CA ILE A 77 6.65 -4.16 -10.10
C ILE A 77 5.63 -4.66 -9.05
N ALA A 78 4.50 -3.99 -8.93
CA ALA A 78 3.42 -4.34 -8.00
C ALA A 78 2.52 -5.42 -8.63
N ASP A 79 3.00 -6.68 -8.65
CA ASP A 79 2.38 -7.79 -9.36
C ASP A 79 0.89 -7.98 -9.00
N SER A 80 0.55 -7.97 -7.71
CA SER A 80 -0.85 -8.11 -7.25
C SER A 80 -1.76 -6.93 -7.64
N LEU A 81 -1.20 -5.81 -8.12
CA LEU A 81 -1.94 -4.68 -8.69
C LEU A 81 -2.00 -4.71 -10.21
N SER A 82 -1.31 -5.65 -10.86
CA SER A 82 -1.18 -5.74 -12.32
C SER A 82 -2.45 -6.33 -12.94
N VAL A 83 -3.46 -5.49 -13.17
CA VAL A 83 -4.80 -5.89 -13.64
C VAL A 83 -5.25 -5.06 -14.83
N CYS A 84 -5.40 -5.69 -16.00
CA CYS A 84 -5.91 -5.03 -17.21
C CYS A 84 -7.40 -4.68 -17.13
N LYS A 85 -8.20 -5.56 -16.54
CA LYS A 85 -9.66 -5.42 -16.43
C LYS A 85 -10.11 -5.71 -15.00
N PRO A 86 -10.21 -4.68 -14.15
CA PRO A 86 -10.64 -4.83 -12.76
C PRO A 86 -12.03 -5.44 -12.64
N ALA A 87 -12.13 -6.61 -11.98
CA ALA A 87 -13.38 -7.36 -11.81
C ALA A 87 -14.44 -6.55 -11.04
N SER A 88 -14.01 -5.80 -10.02
CA SER A 88 -14.89 -4.96 -9.19
C SER A 88 -14.73 -3.46 -9.48
N GLY A 89 -14.21 -3.10 -10.67
CA GLY A 89 -13.90 -1.71 -11.01
C GLY A 89 -15.12 -0.77 -10.95
N HIS A 90 -16.27 -1.19 -11.46
CA HIS A 90 -17.49 -0.38 -11.40
C HIS A 90 -17.99 -0.15 -9.96
N MET A 91 -17.92 -1.18 -9.13
CA MET A 91 -18.27 -1.08 -7.71
C MET A 91 -17.29 -0.13 -6.98
N ALA A 92 -16.01 -0.23 -7.28
CA ALA A 92 -15.00 0.65 -6.71
C ALA A 92 -15.23 2.12 -7.11
N LEU A 93 -15.58 2.41 -8.37
CA LEU A 93 -15.95 3.76 -8.81
C LEU A 93 -17.20 4.29 -8.11
N ASP A 94 -18.21 3.44 -7.90
CA ASP A 94 -19.41 3.84 -7.15
C ASP A 94 -19.06 4.23 -5.72
N TYR A 95 -18.25 3.41 -5.04
CA TYR A 95 -17.81 3.73 -3.68
C TYR A 95 -16.92 4.97 -3.60
N LEU A 96 -16.05 5.21 -4.57
CA LEU A 96 -15.29 6.47 -4.63
C LEU A 96 -16.21 7.69 -4.63
N ARG A 97 -17.31 7.65 -5.44
CA ARG A 97 -18.30 8.74 -5.45
C ARG A 97 -19.01 8.87 -4.10
N ARG A 98 -19.49 7.77 -3.54
CA ARG A 98 -20.26 7.75 -2.28
C ARG A 98 -19.45 8.18 -1.06
N THR A 99 -18.15 7.92 -1.04
CA THR A 99 -17.26 8.26 0.07
C THR A 99 -16.54 9.60 -0.12
N ARG A 100 -16.86 10.36 -1.19
CA ARG A 100 -16.07 11.53 -1.61
C ARG A 100 -14.58 11.16 -1.75
N GLY A 101 -14.35 9.93 -2.17
CA GLY A 101 -13.04 9.34 -2.31
C GLY A 101 -12.28 9.87 -3.52
N ARG A 102 -11.08 9.33 -3.71
CA ARG A 102 -10.24 9.67 -4.84
C ARG A 102 -9.37 8.49 -5.25
N ALA A 103 -8.84 8.55 -6.47
CA ALA A 103 -7.89 7.58 -6.98
C ALA A 103 -6.52 8.26 -7.11
N VAL A 104 -5.48 7.61 -6.59
CA VAL A 104 -4.10 8.08 -6.61
C VAL A 104 -3.25 7.10 -7.40
N GLU A 105 -2.43 7.62 -8.29
CA GLU A 105 -1.47 6.83 -9.06
C GLU A 105 -0.07 7.02 -8.50
N VAL A 106 0.68 5.92 -8.36
CA VAL A 106 2.07 5.91 -7.90
C VAL A 106 2.96 5.19 -8.89
N SER A 107 4.15 5.73 -9.13
CA SER A 107 5.17 5.10 -9.97
C SER A 107 5.84 3.92 -9.27
N ASP A 108 6.47 3.03 -10.04
CA ASP A 108 7.27 1.93 -9.49
C ASP A 108 8.43 2.43 -8.62
N ALA A 109 8.98 3.61 -8.93
CA ALA A 109 10.01 4.25 -8.10
C ALA A 109 9.45 4.71 -6.74
N GLU A 110 8.26 5.32 -6.70
CA GLU A 110 7.59 5.70 -5.44
C GLU A 110 7.24 4.46 -4.61
N ILE A 111 6.79 3.38 -5.25
CA ILE A 111 6.50 2.09 -4.59
C ILE A 111 7.77 1.50 -3.97
N THR A 112 8.88 1.48 -4.72
CA THR A 112 10.18 0.98 -4.26
C THR A 112 10.70 1.78 -3.06
N ALA A 113 10.62 3.11 -3.12
CA ALA A 113 11.02 3.99 -2.03
C ALA A 113 10.15 3.75 -0.77
N ALA A 114 8.84 3.63 -0.94
CA ALA A 114 7.90 3.35 0.13
C ALA A 114 8.15 1.99 0.80
N GLN A 115 8.48 0.96 0.02
CA GLN A 115 8.82 -0.37 0.54
C GLN A 115 10.08 -0.30 1.43
N ALA A 116 11.12 0.41 0.97
CA ALA A 116 12.35 0.60 1.72
C ALA A 116 12.12 1.42 3.01
N GLU A 117 11.33 2.47 2.94
CA GLU A 117 10.97 3.33 4.08
C GLU A 117 10.22 2.55 5.15
N LEU A 118 9.16 1.81 4.78
CA LEU A 118 8.40 0.98 5.71
C LEU A 118 9.28 -0.05 6.44
N ALA A 119 10.21 -0.68 5.72
CA ALA A 119 11.12 -1.65 6.32
C ALA A 119 12.10 -0.99 7.31
N ARG A 120 12.68 0.17 6.97
CA ARG A 120 13.71 0.84 7.77
C ARG A 120 13.14 1.62 8.94
N GLU A 121 12.06 2.37 8.72
CA GLU A 121 11.55 3.34 9.70
C GLU A 121 10.43 2.73 10.57
N ALA A 122 9.62 1.84 10.01
CA ALA A 122 8.50 1.22 10.71
C ALA A 122 8.74 -0.25 11.09
N GLY A 123 9.80 -0.89 10.60
CA GLY A 123 10.06 -2.32 10.82
C GLY A 123 9.03 -3.22 10.14
N VAL A 124 8.33 -2.72 9.11
CA VAL A 124 7.25 -3.44 8.43
C VAL A 124 7.71 -3.88 7.04
N PHE A 125 7.90 -5.19 6.87
CA PHE A 125 8.34 -5.78 5.60
C PHE A 125 7.14 -6.20 4.75
N VAL A 126 6.91 -5.46 3.67
CA VAL A 126 5.76 -5.63 2.77
C VAL A 126 6.17 -5.88 1.32
N GLU A 127 5.28 -6.50 0.53
CA GLU A 127 5.45 -6.60 -0.92
C GLU A 127 5.24 -5.25 -1.63
N PRO A 128 5.72 -5.06 -2.87
CA PRO A 128 5.52 -3.81 -3.63
C PRO A 128 4.06 -3.38 -3.73
N SER A 129 3.16 -4.32 -4.00
CA SER A 129 1.71 -4.05 -4.09
C SER A 129 1.13 -3.45 -2.81
N SER A 130 1.64 -3.88 -1.67
CA SER A 130 1.27 -3.36 -0.35
C SER A 130 1.88 -1.99 -0.08
N ALA A 131 3.16 -1.81 -0.43
CA ALA A 131 3.88 -0.55 -0.30
C ALA A 131 3.25 0.58 -1.13
N ALA A 132 2.55 0.24 -2.23
CA ALA A 132 1.83 1.21 -3.04
C ALA A 132 0.85 2.05 -2.22
N ALA A 133 0.19 1.48 -1.20
CA ALA A 133 -0.73 2.22 -0.34
C ALA A 133 -0.02 3.31 0.46
N TRP A 134 1.18 3.01 0.98
CA TRP A 134 2.01 3.99 1.68
C TRP A 134 2.53 5.06 0.72
N ALA A 135 3.01 4.68 -0.46
CA ALA A 135 3.41 5.62 -1.51
C ALA A 135 2.26 6.58 -1.87
N GLY A 136 1.05 6.03 -2.01
CA GLY A 136 -0.16 6.82 -2.27
C GLY A 136 -0.47 7.82 -1.16
N PHE A 137 -0.38 7.42 0.10
CA PHE A 137 -0.53 8.33 1.23
C PHE A 137 0.54 9.43 1.21
N MET A 138 1.80 9.09 1.03
CA MET A 138 2.90 10.07 1.01
C MET A 138 2.73 11.10 -0.11
N LYS A 139 2.27 10.68 -1.29
CA LYS A 139 1.99 11.55 -2.44
C LYS A 139 0.78 12.47 -2.19
N ASP A 140 -0.25 11.95 -1.54
CA ASP A 140 -1.57 12.56 -1.40
C ASP A 140 -1.80 13.24 -0.03
N ARG A 141 -0.84 13.15 0.89
CA ARG A 141 -0.98 13.62 2.30
C ARG A 141 -1.35 15.09 2.44
N HIS A 142 -1.06 15.92 1.43
CA HIS A 142 -1.44 17.32 1.40
C HIS A 142 -2.96 17.55 1.25
N GLN A 143 -3.71 16.49 0.87
CA GLN A 143 -5.18 16.47 0.80
C GLN A 143 -5.84 15.98 2.11
N VAL A 144 -5.03 15.69 3.13
CA VAL A 144 -5.50 15.17 4.41
C VAL A 144 -5.41 16.28 5.45
N ASP A 145 -6.53 16.60 6.11
CA ASP A 145 -6.55 17.61 7.13
C ASP A 145 -5.65 17.23 8.32
N PRO A 146 -4.90 18.21 8.89
CA PRO A 146 -4.12 17.97 10.10
C PRO A 146 -4.99 17.44 11.23
N GLY A 147 -4.50 16.40 11.91
CA GLY A 147 -5.22 15.73 13.00
C GLY A 147 -6.18 14.62 12.56
N SER A 148 -6.36 14.41 11.25
CA SER A 148 -7.15 13.28 10.73
C SER A 148 -6.54 11.94 11.13
N ARG A 149 -7.39 10.98 11.46
CA ARG A 149 -7.01 9.59 11.65
C ARG A 149 -6.95 8.89 10.30
N VAL A 150 -5.75 8.55 9.87
CA VAL A 150 -5.48 7.88 8.59
C VAL A 150 -5.19 6.41 8.83
N VAL A 151 -5.76 5.55 8.00
CA VAL A 151 -5.40 4.14 7.92
C VAL A 151 -4.80 3.86 6.54
N VAL A 152 -3.62 3.29 6.52
CA VAL A 152 -2.97 2.76 5.31
C VAL A 152 -3.04 1.25 5.36
N LEU A 153 -3.75 0.64 4.42
CA LEU A 153 -3.96 -0.81 4.40
C LEU A 153 -2.76 -1.50 3.75
N LEU A 154 -1.98 -2.21 4.55
CA LEU A 154 -0.86 -3.03 4.10
C LEU A 154 -1.35 -4.49 3.94
N THR A 155 -1.48 -4.96 2.70
CA THR A 155 -2.19 -6.20 2.37
C THR A 155 -1.33 -7.43 2.32
N GLY A 156 -0.08 -7.32 1.91
CA GLY A 156 0.81 -8.47 1.71
C GLY A 156 2.20 -8.27 2.31
N THR A 157 2.73 -9.36 2.88
CA THR A 157 4.10 -9.39 3.40
C THR A 157 5.13 -9.41 2.27
N GLY A 158 6.34 -8.87 2.51
CA GLY A 158 7.47 -8.88 1.59
C GLY A 158 7.99 -10.28 1.25
N PHE A 159 7.69 -11.28 2.07
CA PHE A 159 8.04 -12.68 1.78
C PHE A 159 7.31 -13.26 0.57
N LYS A 160 6.27 -12.62 0.07
CA LYS A 160 5.60 -13.00 -1.18
C LYS A 160 6.41 -12.65 -2.43
N ASP A 161 7.30 -11.65 -2.34
CA ASP A 161 8.15 -11.20 -3.44
C ASP A 161 9.56 -10.84 -2.94
N ILE A 162 10.33 -11.87 -2.65
CA ILE A 162 11.74 -11.71 -2.21
C ILE A 162 12.58 -11.08 -3.31
N GLY A 163 12.32 -11.40 -4.59
CA GLY A 163 13.08 -10.83 -5.71
C GLY A 163 12.94 -9.31 -5.84
N ALA A 164 11.80 -8.73 -5.46
CA ALA A 164 11.66 -7.28 -5.36
C ALA A 164 12.47 -6.72 -4.18
N ALA A 165 12.45 -7.41 -3.03
CA ALA A 165 13.18 -6.97 -1.85
C ALA A 165 14.70 -7.03 -2.02
N GLU A 166 15.23 -8.04 -2.69
CA GLU A 166 16.67 -8.18 -2.99
C GLU A 166 17.24 -6.99 -3.77
N LYS A 167 16.41 -6.35 -4.60
CA LYS A 167 16.81 -5.15 -5.36
C LYS A 167 16.95 -3.89 -4.48
N LEU A 168 16.42 -3.91 -3.26
CA LEU A 168 16.45 -2.78 -2.33
C LEU A 168 17.69 -2.77 -1.42
N VAL A 169 18.42 -3.86 -1.38
CA VAL A 169 19.55 -4.04 -0.47
C VAL A 169 20.79 -4.48 -1.24
N THR A 170 21.95 -4.00 -0.81
CA THR A 170 23.22 -4.59 -1.21
C THR A 170 23.46 -5.78 -0.29
N LEU A 171 23.48 -6.98 -0.85
CA LEU A 171 23.81 -8.17 -0.06
C LEU A 171 25.22 -8.05 0.50
N PRO A 172 25.44 -8.39 1.76
CA PRO A 172 26.79 -8.39 2.33
C PRO A 172 27.67 -9.41 1.61
N THR A 173 28.95 -9.09 1.47
CA THR A 173 29.92 -10.01 0.94
C THR A 173 29.98 -11.27 1.82
N ALA A 174 29.96 -12.44 1.22
CA ALA A 174 30.14 -13.68 1.96
C ALA A 174 31.52 -13.69 2.62
N CYS A 175 31.62 -14.16 3.85
CA CYS A 175 32.87 -14.36 4.55
C CYS A 175 32.98 -15.82 5.05
N ASP A 176 34.17 -16.24 5.39
CA ASP A 176 34.40 -17.54 6.01
C ASP A 176 33.59 -17.67 7.31
N ALA A 177 33.16 -18.89 7.62
CA ALA A 177 32.39 -19.19 8.82
C ALA A 177 33.30 -19.19 10.08
N SER A 178 33.96 -18.05 10.35
CA SER A 178 34.78 -17.82 11.55
C SER A 178 34.39 -16.51 12.22
N LEU A 179 34.56 -16.44 13.53
CA LEU A 179 34.25 -15.25 14.31
C LEU A 179 35.09 -14.05 13.86
N GLU A 180 36.38 -14.30 13.55
CA GLU A 180 37.30 -13.26 13.08
C GLU A 180 36.93 -12.70 11.73
N ALA A 181 36.50 -13.56 10.79
CA ALA A 181 36.04 -13.11 9.45
C ALA A 181 34.76 -12.31 9.56
N ALA A 182 33.82 -12.76 10.37
CA ALA A 182 32.54 -12.04 10.62
C ALA A 182 32.80 -10.68 11.30
N ALA A 183 33.70 -10.64 12.32
CA ALA A 183 34.04 -9.39 13.00
C ALA A 183 34.72 -8.38 12.07
N ARG A 184 35.64 -8.82 11.20
CA ARG A 184 36.23 -7.97 10.15
C ARG A 184 35.18 -7.43 9.19
N LEU A 185 34.32 -8.28 8.65
CA LEU A 185 33.28 -7.86 7.74
C LEU A 185 32.36 -6.83 8.38
N LEU A 186 31.94 -7.04 9.63
CA LEU A 186 31.08 -6.08 10.36
C LEU A 186 31.80 -4.74 10.58
N ALA A 187 33.09 -4.76 10.88
CA ALA A 187 33.88 -3.54 11.05
C ALA A 187 34.04 -2.78 9.72
N ASP A 188 34.41 -3.49 8.65
CA ASP A 188 34.78 -2.89 7.37
C ASP A 188 33.54 -2.38 6.58
N VAL A 189 32.42 -3.13 6.60
CA VAL A 189 31.23 -2.82 5.82
C VAL A 189 30.24 -1.98 6.63
N TYR A 190 30.07 -2.24 7.92
CA TYR A 190 29.03 -1.62 8.75
C TYR A 190 29.59 -0.66 9.82
N GLY A 191 30.92 -0.51 9.94
CA GLY A 191 31.55 0.32 10.96
C GLY A 191 31.30 -0.16 12.38
N LEU A 192 30.83 -1.41 12.56
CA LEU A 192 30.51 -2.01 13.85
C LEU A 192 31.77 -2.60 14.46
N ARG A 193 32.26 -2.00 15.56
CA ARG A 193 33.37 -2.59 16.34
C ARG A 193 32.79 -3.59 17.32
N THR A 194 33.21 -4.86 17.21
CA THR A 194 32.97 -5.85 18.27
C THR A 194 33.76 -5.44 19.51
N ARG A 195 33.12 -5.33 20.67
CA ARG A 195 33.83 -5.22 21.94
C ARG A 195 34.49 -6.57 22.21
N THR A 196 35.80 -6.61 22.16
CA THR A 196 36.61 -7.72 22.69
C THR A 196 36.49 -7.78 24.19
#